data_ba1cb613af42bbefea8d0e6634655051
#
_entry.id   ba1cb613af42bbefea8d0e6634655051
#
_cell.length_a   1.000
_cell.length_b   1.000
_cell.length_c   1.000
_cell.angle_alpha   90.00
_cell.angle_beta   90.00
_cell.angle_gamma   90.00
#
_symmetry.space_group_name_H-M   'P 1'
#
loop_
_entity.id
_entity.type
_entity.pdbx_description
1 polymer ?
#
loop_
_entity_poly.entity_id
_entity_poly.type
_entity_poly.pdbx_seq_one_letter_code
_entity_poly.pdbx_strand_id
1 'polypeptide(L)'
;LLSALKSFSQQFEIIMVDDGSRDGTFEEIKKLPSVIGIRFSRNYGQTLALAAGIKKATGDVIVTIDGDLENDAQDIPKLVKKLDEGFDVVSGWRKDRWKGSFFSRRLPSLIANWLISLVTGVRLHDHGCTLKAYRAEVLRNLKLSGEMHRMIAAYAGLLNGARVAEIPVNYRVRRFGASKYGPFRIFRVLLDLIALYFFYKYANRPMHFFGGAGFMSFFLSFVFWLTMIYFKYVLGITFIETPLPTLIAICAIIGVQFILMGLLAELLLKQSSSPQLPIIKEEVIH
;
A
#
# COMPACT_ATOMS: atom_id res chain seq x y z
N LEU A 1 -13.45 22.78 0.59
CA LEU A 1 -13.17 22.26 -0.73
C LEU A 1 -13.83 23.12 -1.81
N LEU A 2 -15.16 23.25 -1.83
CA LEU A 2 -15.91 24.04 -2.82
C LEU A 2 -15.39 25.50 -2.93
N SER A 3 -15.10 26.16 -1.80
CA SER A 3 -14.54 27.51 -1.83
C SER A 3 -13.14 27.58 -2.42
N ALA A 4 -12.30 26.57 -2.17
CA ALA A 4 -10.94 26.49 -2.72
C ALA A 4 -10.94 26.25 -4.24
N LEU A 5 -11.95 25.54 -4.73
CA LEU A 5 -12.07 25.19 -6.16
C LEU A 5 -12.86 26.23 -6.98
N LYS A 6 -13.46 27.26 -6.36
CA LYS A 6 -14.20 28.32 -7.09
C LYS A 6 -13.33 29.07 -8.12
N SER A 7 -12.03 29.18 -7.90
CA SER A 7 -11.08 29.80 -8.83
C SER A 7 -10.48 28.82 -9.85
N PHE A 8 -10.88 27.55 -9.80
CA PHE A 8 -10.38 26.53 -10.71
C PHE A 8 -11.14 26.63 -12.03
N SER A 9 -10.44 26.85 -13.14
CA SER A 9 -11.04 27.10 -14.45
C SER A 9 -11.56 25.84 -15.16
N GLN A 10 -11.19 24.66 -14.67
CA GLN A 10 -11.60 23.37 -15.26
C GLN A 10 -12.91 22.88 -14.63
N GLN A 11 -13.68 22.12 -15.40
CA GLN A 11 -14.85 21.41 -14.88
C GLN A 11 -14.37 20.32 -13.91
N PHE A 12 -15.08 20.16 -12.81
CA PHE A 12 -14.76 19.15 -11.80
C PHE A 12 -16.02 18.53 -11.21
N GLU A 13 -15.89 17.32 -10.75
CA GLU A 13 -16.87 16.61 -9.92
C GLU A 13 -16.25 16.36 -8.52
N ILE A 14 -17.10 16.28 -7.50
CA ILE A 14 -16.69 15.98 -6.14
C ILE A 14 -17.37 14.68 -5.72
N ILE A 15 -16.56 13.69 -5.34
CA ILE A 15 -17.04 12.41 -4.85
C ILE A 15 -16.60 12.27 -3.39
N MET A 16 -17.55 12.17 -2.49
CA MET A 16 -17.31 11.96 -1.06
C MET A 16 -17.70 10.55 -0.67
N VAL A 17 -16.75 9.81 -0.10
CA VAL A 17 -16.99 8.43 0.36
C VAL A 17 -16.95 8.38 1.88
N ASP A 18 -18.07 8.04 2.48
CA ASP A 18 -18.22 7.79 3.92
C ASP A 18 -18.00 6.31 4.23
N ASP A 19 -16.91 5.99 4.88
CA ASP A 19 -16.53 4.63 5.27
C ASP A 19 -17.29 4.15 6.54
N GLY A 20 -18.61 4.29 6.51
CA GLY A 20 -19.52 3.79 7.54
C GLY A 20 -19.53 4.58 8.84
N SER A 21 -19.45 5.91 8.79
CA SER A 21 -19.55 6.80 9.94
C SER A 21 -20.89 6.66 10.68
N ARG A 22 -20.85 6.90 12.00
CA ARG A 22 -22.00 6.81 12.90
C ARG A 22 -22.41 8.16 13.52
N ASP A 23 -21.71 9.23 13.15
CA ASP A 23 -21.82 10.58 13.74
C ASP A 23 -22.62 11.58 12.88
N GLY A 24 -23.40 11.09 11.91
CA GLY A 24 -24.17 11.97 11.02
C GLY A 24 -23.39 12.56 9.85
N THR A 25 -22.13 12.20 9.65
CA THR A 25 -21.29 12.69 8.53
C THR A 25 -22.00 12.58 7.19
N PHE A 26 -22.66 11.45 6.91
CA PHE A 26 -23.33 11.25 5.62
C PHE A 26 -24.54 12.17 5.42
N GLU A 27 -25.26 12.49 6.49
CA GLU A 27 -26.39 13.44 6.43
C GLU A 27 -25.92 14.86 6.09
N GLU A 28 -24.71 15.24 6.50
CA GLU A 28 -24.10 16.51 6.09
C GLU A 28 -23.67 16.46 4.61
N ILE A 29 -23.14 15.33 4.14
CA ILE A 29 -22.79 15.13 2.73
C ILE A 29 -24.04 15.30 1.84
N LYS A 30 -25.19 14.75 2.22
CA LYS A 30 -26.45 14.88 1.51
C LYS A 30 -26.93 16.32 1.32
N LYS A 31 -26.53 17.23 2.18
CA LYS A 31 -26.91 18.65 2.08
C LYS A 31 -26.06 19.44 1.08
N LEU A 32 -24.97 18.87 0.62
CA LEU A 32 -24.03 19.57 -0.25
C LEU A 32 -24.50 19.50 -1.72
N PRO A 33 -24.70 20.64 -2.39
CA PRO A 33 -25.04 20.64 -3.81
C PRO A 33 -23.85 20.19 -4.64
N SER A 34 -24.12 19.54 -5.76
CA SER A 34 -23.11 19.14 -6.76
C SER A 34 -22.03 18.18 -6.20
N VAL A 35 -22.42 17.30 -5.28
CA VAL A 35 -21.54 16.28 -4.70
C VAL A 35 -22.16 14.90 -4.90
N ILE A 36 -21.33 13.94 -5.32
CA ILE A 36 -21.69 12.53 -5.32
C ILE A 36 -21.29 11.94 -3.96
N GLY A 37 -22.27 11.52 -3.17
CA GLY A 37 -22.06 10.90 -1.86
C GLY A 37 -22.19 9.39 -1.94
N ILE A 38 -21.21 8.64 -1.43
CA ILE A 38 -21.24 7.18 -1.33
C ILE A 38 -21.10 6.82 0.14
N ARG A 39 -22.00 5.99 0.69
CA ARG A 39 -21.91 5.50 2.07
C ARG A 39 -21.79 3.99 2.11
N PHE A 40 -20.79 3.52 2.85
CA PHE A 40 -20.64 2.11 3.14
C PHE A 40 -21.53 1.66 4.31
N SER A 41 -21.93 0.40 4.30
CA SER A 41 -22.75 -0.19 5.37
C SER A 41 -22.00 -0.30 6.71
N ARG A 42 -20.67 -0.36 6.67
CA ARG A 42 -19.75 -0.40 7.82
C ARG A 42 -18.37 0.11 7.40
N ASN A 43 -17.45 0.23 8.33
CA ASN A 43 -16.07 0.57 8.02
C ASN A 43 -15.37 -0.60 7.30
N TYR A 44 -14.90 -0.35 6.08
CA TYR A 44 -14.13 -1.26 5.23
C TYR A 44 -12.68 -0.80 5.03
N GLY A 45 -12.34 0.39 5.49
CA GLY A 45 -11.01 0.98 5.42
C GLY A 45 -10.79 1.92 4.23
N GLN A 46 -9.84 2.82 4.40
CA GLN A 46 -9.54 3.92 3.49
C GLN A 46 -9.25 3.48 2.05
N THR A 47 -8.56 2.34 1.87
CA THR A 47 -8.23 1.82 0.53
C THR A 47 -9.48 1.50 -0.28
N LEU A 48 -10.48 0.84 0.33
CA LEU A 48 -11.72 0.51 -0.34
C LEU A 48 -12.59 1.74 -0.58
N ALA A 49 -12.57 2.71 0.33
CA ALA A 49 -13.22 4.00 0.14
C ALA A 49 -12.66 4.74 -1.08
N LEU A 50 -11.33 4.80 -1.20
CA LEU A 50 -10.66 5.36 -2.39
C LEU A 50 -11.01 4.58 -3.67
N ALA A 51 -11.01 3.24 -3.62
CA ALA A 51 -11.35 2.42 -4.78
C ALA A 51 -12.79 2.67 -5.26
N ALA A 52 -13.74 2.84 -4.34
CA ALA A 52 -15.13 3.17 -4.70
C ALA A 52 -15.23 4.55 -5.35
N GLY A 53 -14.56 5.57 -4.78
CA GLY A 53 -14.51 6.91 -5.37
C GLY A 53 -13.86 6.92 -6.75
N ILE A 54 -12.73 6.24 -6.91
CA ILE A 54 -12.01 6.12 -8.20
C ILE A 54 -12.90 5.43 -9.25
N LYS A 55 -13.62 4.38 -8.88
CA LYS A 55 -14.52 3.68 -9.79
C LYS A 55 -15.68 4.57 -10.26
N LYS A 56 -16.16 5.47 -9.40
CA LYS A 56 -17.26 6.39 -9.73
C LYS A 56 -16.78 7.59 -10.54
N ALA A 57 -15.51 7.97 -10.42
CA ALA A 57 -14.94 9.14 -11.08
C ALA A 57 -14.96 8.99 -12.62
N THR A 58 -15.41 10.04 -13.30
CA THR A 58 -15.52 10.12 -14.77
C THR A 58 -14.40 10.95 -15.40
N GLY A 59 -13.81 11.87 -14.63
CA GLY A 59 -12.75 12.78 -15.10
C GLY A 59 -11.45 12.08 -15.54
N ASP A 60 -10.65 12.78 -16.37
CA ASP A 60 -9.34 12.32 -16.85
C ASP A 60 -8.25 12.47 -15.81
N VAL A 61 -8.47 13.36 -14.84
CA VAL A 61 -7.57 13.58 -13.68
C VAL A 61 -8.35 13.30 -12.41
N ILE A 62 -7.79 12.47 -11.56
CA ILE A 62 -8.35 12.14 -10.23
C ILE A 62 -7.46 12.72 -9.16
N VAL A 63 -8.03 13.53 -8.27
CA VAL A 63 -7.34 14.06 -7.09
C VAL A 63 -7.92 13.44 -5.84
N THR A 64 -7.06 12.86 -5.01
CA THR A 64 -7.46 12.29 -3.72
C THR A 64 -7.08 13.24 -2.58
N ILE A 65 -7.97 13.37 -1.60
CA ILE A 65 -7.74 14.20 -0.39
C ILE A 65 -8.53 13.61 0.78
N ASP A 66 -7.95 13.62 1.99
CA ASP A 66 -8.67 13.23 3.21
C ASP A 66 -9.60 14.35 3.69
N GLY A 67 -10.73 13.97 4.28
CA GLY A 67 -11.71 14.90 4.84
C GLY A 67 -11.34 15.48 6.21
N ASP A 68 -10.14 15.20 6.74
CA ASP A 68 -9.69 15.60 8.07
C ASP A 68 -9.06 17.01 8.16
N LEU A 69 -9.03 17.72 7.04
CA LEU A 69 -8.47 19.07 6.88
C LEU A 69 -6.96 19.18 7.17
N GLU A 70 -6.22 18.06 7.22
CA GLU A 70 -4.76 18.11 7.33
C GLU A 70 -4.11 18.69 6.06
N ASN A 71 -4.70 18.41 4.88
CA ASN A 71 -4.24 18.92 3.58
C ASN A 71 -5.06 20.13 3.15
N ASP A 72 -4.41 21.12 2.54
CA ASP A 72 -5.10 22.29 2.02
C ASP A 72 -5.56 22.05 0.58
N ALA A 73 -6.86 22.16 0.35
CA ALA A 73 -7.45 22.01 -0.98
C ALA A 73 -6.97 23.10 -1.98
N GLN A 74 -6.45 24.21 -1.50
CA GLN A 74 -5.87 25.27 -2.35
C GLN A 74 -4.60 24.82 -3.08
N ASP A 75 -3.99 23.70 -2.68
CA ASP A 75 -2.84 23.12 -3.36
C ASP A 75 -3.24 22.23 -4.55
N ILE A 76 -4.53 21.86 -4.71
CA ILE A 76 -5.02 21.02 -5.82
C ILE A 76 -4.60 21.56 -7.18
N PRO A 77 -4.79 22.87 -7.50
CA PRO A 77 -4.37 23.43 -8.80
C PRO A 77 -2.89 23.24 -9.09
N LYS A 78 -2.02 23.29 -8.05
CA LYS A 78 -0.57 23.11 -8.22
C LYS A 78 -0.22 21.67 -8.61
N LEU A 79 -0.92 20.67 -8.01
CA LEU A 79 -0.73 19.27 -8.36
C LEU A 79 -1.18 18.99 -9.79
N VAL A 80 -2.35 19.51 -10.19
CA VAL A 80 -2.88 19.34 -11.55
C VAL A 80 -1.95 19.99 -12.57
N LYS A 81 -1.49 21.23 -12.33
CA LYS A 81 -0.52 21.89 -13.20
C LYS A 81 0.77 21.06 -13.35
N LYS A 82 1.27 20.47 -12.26
CA LYS A 82 2.46 19.62 -12.30
C LYS A 82 2.22 18.35 -13.09
N LEU A 83 1.00 17.78 -13.03
CA LEU A 83 0.61 16.63 -13.84
C LEU A 83 0.67 16.95 -15.34
N ASP A 84 0.26 18.18 -15.72
CA ASP A 84 0.27 18.64 -17.11
C ASP A 84 1.67 18.83 -17.70
N GLU A 85 2.71 18.91 -16.84
CA GLU A 85 4.12 18.90 -17.28
C GLU A 85 4.56 17.52 -17.81
N GLY A 86 3.65 16.53 -17.85
CA GLY A 86 3.88 15.20 -18.40
C GLY A 86 4.13 14.12 -17.36
N PHE A 87 3.77 14.36 -16.10
CA PHE A 87 3.75 13.33 -15.06
C PHE A 87 2.41 12.57 -15.04
N ASP A 88 2.44 11.34 -14.58
CA ASP A 88 1.28 10.46 -14.49
C ASP A 88 0.70 10.45 -13.07
N VAL A 89 1.57 10.72 -12.08
CA VAL A 89 1.22 10.84 -10.65
C VAL A 89 1.98 12.00 -10.03
N VAL A 90 1.29 12.86 -9.28
CA VAL A 90 1.91 13.93 -8.48
C VAL A 90 1.49 13.78 -7.03
N SER A 91 2.45 13.56 -6.14
CA SER A 91 2.22 13.43 -4.69
C SER A 91 2.48 14.75 -3.97
N GLY A 92 1.66 15.08 -2.99
CA GLY A 92 1.97 16.16 -2.08
C GLY A 92 3.07 15.76 -1.08
N TRP A 93 3.93 16.70 -0.72
CA TRP A 93 4.94 16.57 0.32
C TRP A 93 4.67 17.52 1.47
N ARG A 94 4.28 16.99 2.63
CA ARG A 94 4.01 17.74 3.86
C ARG A 94 5.32 18.06 4.59
N LYS A 95 6.10 19.00 4.03
CA LYS A 95 7.46 19.32 4.49
C LYS A 95 7.54 19.64 5.98
N ASP A 96 6.52 20.30 6.53
CA ASP A 96 6.49 20.81 7.91
C ASP A 96 5.78 19.89 8.92
N ARG A 97 5.36 18.69 8.49
CA ARG A 97 4.55 17.76 9.29
C ARG A 97 5.15 17.41 10.66
N TRP A 98 6.47 17.38 10.77
CA TRP A 98 7.17 16.87 11.95
C TRP A 98 8.01 17.92 12.68
N LYS A 99 7.70 19.21 12.56
CA LYS A 99 8.33 20.27 13.34
C LYS A 99 8.16 19.94 14.84
N GLY A 100 9.28 19.73 15.55
CA GLY A 100 9.30 19.48 17.00
C GLY A 100 9.25 18.01 17.47
N SER A 101 9.19 17.00 16.59
CA SER A 101 9.09 15.57 16.97
C SER A 101 10.07 14.68 16.22
N PHE A 102 11.37 14.96 16.34
CA PHE A 102 12.40 14.30 15.51
C PHE A 102 12.49 12.79 15.76
N PHE A 103 12.77 12.36 16.99
CA PHE A 103 13.03 10.94 17.27
C PHE A 103 11.76 10.07 17.26
N SER A 104 10.65 10.56 17.80
CA SER A 104 9.45 9.74 17.98
C SER A 104 8.61 9.56 16.71
N ARG A 105 8.65 10.51 15.78
CA ARG A 105 7.77 10.51 14.60
C ARG A 105 8.51 10.71 13.27
N ARG A 106 9.51 11.59 13.23
CA ARG A 106 10.21 11.91 11.99
C ARG A 106 11.13 10.78 11.54
N LEU A 107 11.98 10.26 12.43
CA LEU A 107 12.91 9.18 12.10
C LEU A 107 12.23 7.90 11.62
N PRO A 108 11.19 7.35 12.30
CA PRO A 108 10.43 6.23 11.78
C PRO A 108 9.78 6.48 10.42
N SER A 109 9.32 7.70 10.16
CA SER A 109 8.73 8.07 8.88
C SER A 109 9.78 8.11 7.76
N LEU A 110 10.98 8.64 8.03
CA LEU A 110 12.07 8.68 7.06
C LEU A 110 12.55 7.27 6.70
N ILE A 111 12.71 6.39 7.69
CA ILE A 111 13.08 4.99 7.45
C ILE A 111 12.02 4.30 6.59
N ALA A 112 10.74 4.47 6.92
CA ALA A 112 9.65 3.88 6.15
C ALA A 112 9.64 4.38 4.70
N ASN A 113 9.76 5.70 4.47
CA ASN A 113 9.80 6.28 3.13
C ASN A 113 11.03 5.82 2.34
N TRP A 114 12.19 5.72 2.99
CA TRP A 114 13.42 5.20 2.38
C TRP A 114 13.26 3.73 1.96
N LEU A 115 12.70 2.89 2.83
CA LEU A 115 12.44 1.48 2.53
C LEU A 115 11.45 1.34 1.35
N ILE A 116 10.36 2.11 1.35
CA ILE A 116 9.40 2.11 0.23
C ILE A 116 10.12 2.51 -1.06
N SER A 117 10.90 3.59 -1.04
CA SER A 117 11.64 4.07 -2.21
C SER A 117 12.66 3.05 -2.72
N LEU A 118 13.34 2.35 -1.81
CA LEU A 118 14.32 1.30 -2.15
C LEU A 118 13.65 0.10 -2.85
N VAL A 119 12.50 -0.35 -2.33
CA VAL A 119 11.79 -1.52 -2.86
C VAL A 119 11.06 -1.20 -4.16
N THR A 120 10.48 0.00 -4.27
CA THR A 120 9.64 0.37 -5.42
C THR A 120 10.38 1.12 -6.52
N GLY A 121 11.59 1.63 -6.25
CA GLY A 121 12.32 2.52 -7.16
C GLY A 121 11.75 3.94 -7.24
N VAL A 122 10.60 4.22 -6.62
CA VAL A 122 9.93 5.52 -6.63
C VAL A 122 10.41 6.37 -5.45
N ARG A 123 11.14 7.44 -5.71
CA ARG A 123 11.73 8.31 -4.68
C ARG A 123 10.75 9.42 -4.31
N LEU A 124 10.14 9.33 -3.14
CA LEU A 124 9.28 10.34 -2.53
C LEU A 124 9.70 10.61 -1.09
N HIS A 125 9.63 11.87 -0.67
CA HIS A 125 9.86 12.26 0.73
C HIS A 125 8.68 11.90 1.65
N ASP A 126 7.45 11.89 1.09
CA ASP A 126 6.23 11.57 1.85
C ASP A 126 5.26 10.67 1.07
N HIS A 127 5.51 9.35 1.14
CA HIS A 127 4.58 8.37 0.56
C HIS A 127 3.18 8.40 1.22
N GLY A 128 3.09 8.84 2.46
CA GLY A 128 1.86 8.84 3.25
C GLY A 128 0.98 10.08 3.09
N CYS A 129 1.30 11.02 2.22
CA CYS A 129 0.41 12.13 1.89
C CYS A 129 -0.79 11.60 1.10
N THR A 130 -2.00 11.98 1.46
CA THR A 130 -3.22 11.58 0.75
C THR A 130 -3.61 12.56 -0.34
N LEU A 131 -3.13 13.80 -0.27
CA LEU A 131 -3.31 14.77 -1.35
C LEU A 131 -2.38 14.41 -2.52
N LYS A 132 -2.96 13.79 -3.54
CA LYS A 132 -2.27 13.36 -4.75
C LYS A 132 -3.16 13.56 -5.97
N ALA A 133 -2.54 13.88 -7.12
CA ALA A 133 -3.20 13.92 -8.41
C ALA A 133 -2.69 12.79 -9.30
N TYR A 134 -3.58 12.20 -10.09
CA TYR A 134 -3.30 11.05 -10.94
C TYR A 134 -3.96 11.21 -12.30
N ARG A 135 -3.35 10.71 -13.35
CA ARG A 135 -4.06 10.39 -14.60
C ARG A 135 -5.03 9.24 -14.33
N ALA A 136 -6.29 9.37 -14.71
CA ALA A 136 -7.33 8.39 -14.39
C ALA A 136 -6.98 6.99 -14.90
N GLU A 137 -6.39 6.88 -16.09
CA GLU A 137 -5.92 5.62 -16.67
C GLU A 137 -4.98 4.83 -15.78
N VAL A 138 -4.09 5.53 -15.04
CA VAL A 138 -3.14 4.91 -14.10
C VAL A 138 -3.88 4.24 -12.95
N LEU A 139 -4.89 4.94 -12.37
CA LEU A 139 -5.65 4.42 -11.23
C LEU A 139 -6.65 3.33 -11.62
N ARG A 140 -7.31 3.45 -12.79
CA ARG A 140 -8.28 2.46 -13.26
C ARG A 140 -7.66 1.08 -13.48
N ASN A 141 -6.36 1.03 -13.79
CA ASN A 141 -5.61 -0.21 -13.96
C ASN A 141 -5.05 -0.79 -12.66
N LEU A 142 -5.15 -0.07 -11.53
CA LEU A 142 -4.67 -0.53 -10.23
C LEU A 142 -5.78 -1.26 -9.45
N LYS A 143 -5.53 -2.51 -9.09
CA LYS A 143 -6.38 -3.24 -8.14
C LYS A 143 -5.99 -2.86 -6.71
N LEU A 144 -6.75 -1.95 -6.11
CA LEU A 144 -6.50 -1.47 -4.76
C LEU A 144 -7.08 -2.45 -3.72
N SER A 145 -6.25 -2.90 -2.77
CA SER A 145 -6.64 -3.80 -1.69
C SER A 145 -5.78 -3.58 -0.44
N GLY A 146 -6.21 -4.06 0.72
CA GLY A 146 -5.46 -3.94 1.98
C GLY A 146 -5.10 -2.50 2.34
N GLU A 147 -3.86 -2.25 2.75
CA GLU A 147 -3.35 -0.92 3.15
C GLU A 147 -2.68 -0.15 2.00
N MET A 148 -3.03 -0.45 0.74
CA MET A 148 -2.37 0.12 -0.45
C MET A 148 -2.54 1.63 -0.60
N HIS A 149 -3.53 2.26 0.06
CA HIS A 149 -3.81 3.69 -0.06
C HIS A 149 -2.58 4.59 0.16
N ARG A 150 -1.63 4.16 1.01
CA ARG A 150 -0.40 4.92 1.28
C ARG A 150 0.62 4.84 0.16
N MET A 151 0.60 3.74 -0.57
CA MET A 151 1.62 3.39 -1.54
C MET A 151 1.12 3.44 -2.99
N ILE A 152 -0.07 4.04 -3.25
CA ILE A 152 -0.65 4.09 -4.59
C ILE A 152 0.33 4.68 -5.62
N ALA A 153 1.03 5.79 -5.26
CA ALA A 153 2.01 6.40 -6.14
C ALA A 153 3.21 5.48 -6.42
N ALA A 154 3.66 4.74 -5.39
CA ALA A 154 4.73 3.77 -5.53
C ALA A 154 4.30 2.56 -6.39
N TYR A 155 3.06 2.09 -6.20
CA TYR A 155 2.46 1.04 -7.04
C TYR A 155 2.32 1.48 -8.50
N ALA A 156 1.84 2.70 -8.73
CA ALA A 156 1.70 3.24 -10.08
C ALA A 156 3.06 3.29 -10.81
N GLY A 157 4.10 3.77 -10.14
CA GLY A 157 5.46 3.80 -10.69
C GLY A 157 6.02 2.39 -10.95
N LEU A 158 5.81 1.48 -9.99
CA LEU A 158 6.37 0.13 -10.04
C LEU A 158 5.67 -0.77 -11.07
N LEU A 159 4.32 -0.76 -11.12
CA LEU A 159 3.55 -1.67 -11.96
C LEU A 159 3.34 -1.15 -13.38
N ASN A 160 3.12 0.16 -13.52
CA ASN A 160 2.74 0.77 -14.79
C ASN A 160 3.86 1.61 -15.41
N GLY A 161 5.04 1.70 -14.76
CA GLY A 161 6.11 2.60 -15.20
C GLY A 161 5.72 4.07 -15.15
N ALA A 162 4.72 4.46 -14.34
CA ALA A 162 4.21 5.81 -14.27
C ALA A 162 5.29 6.80 -13.81
N ARG A 163 5.34 7.96 -14.45
CA ARG A 163 6.24 9.06 -14.05
C ARG A 163 5.66 9.76 -12.83
N VAL A 164 6.36 9.60 -11.71
CA VAL A 164 5.91 10.13 -10.41
C VAL A 164 6.71 11.37 -10.05
N ALA A 165 6.02 12.44 -9.68
CA ALA A 165 6.61 13.67 -9.14
C ALA A 165 6.09 13.95 -7.73
N GLU A 166 6.77 14.84 -7.02
CA GLU A 166 6.36 15.31 -5.70
C GLU A 166 6.47 16.84 -5.63
N ILE A 167 5.51 17.49 -4.99
CA ILE A 167 5.55 18.94 -4.75
C ILE A 167 5.24 19.24 -3.29
N PRO A 168 5.85 20.30 -2.71
CA PRO A 168 5.50 20.75 -1.36
C PRO A 168 4.04 21.22 -1.30
N VAL A 169 3.32 20.78 -0.27
CA VAL A 169 1.94 21.18 0.01
C VAL A 169 1.79 21.70 1.42
N ASN A 170 0.81 22.57 1.63
CA ASN A 170 0.49 23.10 2.94
C ASN A 170 -0.07 22.01 3.84
N TYR A 171 0.43 21.96 5.07
CA TYR A 171 -0.01 21.01 6.10
C TYR A 171 -0.56 21.76 7.30
N ARG A 172 -1.72 21.33 7.76
CA ARG A 172 -2.33 21.84 8.99
C ARG A 172 -2.39 20.70 10.01
N VAL A 173 -2.11 21.04 11.27
CA VAL A 173 -2.29 20.06 12.35
C VAL A 173 -3.77 19.71 12.48
N ARG A 174 -4.07 18.42 12.57
CA ARG A 174 -5.44 17.90 12.74
C ARG A 174 -6.13 18.59 13.91
N ARG A 175 -7.30 19.15 13.65
CA ARG A 175 -8.11 19.84 14.68
C ARG A 175 -9.02 18.88 15.45
N PHE A 176 -9.42 17.76 14.85
CA PHE A 176 -10.35 16.79 15.39
C PHE A 176 -9.80 15.37 15.28
N GLY A 177 -10.07 14.54 16.32
CA GLY A 177 -9.68 13.14 16.35
C GLY A 177 -8.26 12.87 16.87
N ALA A 178 -8.02 11.65 17.38
CA ALA A 178 -6.74 11.17 17.86
C ALA A 178 -5.98 10.38 16.78
N SER A 179 -4.66 10.49 16.78
CA SER A 179 -3.81 9.67 15.89
C SER A 179 -3.88 8.20 16.34
N LYS A 180 -4.36 7.31 15.48
CA LYS A 180 -4.44 5.86 15.73
C LYS A 180 -3.08 5.13 15.65
N TYR A 181 -1.94 5.86 15.53
CA TYR A 181 -0.64 5.25 15.24
C TYR A 181 0.23 5.11 16.49
N GLY A 182 0.56 3.83 16.82
CA GLY A 182 1.47 3.44 17.89
C GLY A 182 2.90 3.13 17.38
N PRO A 183 3.85 2.78 18.30
CA PRO A 183 5.26 2.50 18.00
C PRO A 183 5.50 1.33 17.04
N PHE A 184 4.56 0.38 16.95
CA PHE A 184 4.63 -0.77 16.03
C PHE A 184 4.44 -0.42 14.54
N ARG A 185 4.40 0.86 14.19
CA ARG A 185 4.20 1.33 12.80
C ARG A 185 5.29 0.82 11.85
N ILE A 186 6.56 0.81 12.28
CA ILE A 186 7.68 0.37 11.43
C ILE A 186 7.50 -1.10 11.05
N PHE A 187 7.12 -1.93 12.02
CA PHE A 187 6.90 -3.36 11.76
C PHE A 187 5.76 -3.60 10.77
N ARG A 188 4.65 -2.86 10.89
CA ARG A 188 3.56 -2.94 9.89
C ARG A 188 4.02 -2.50 8.51
N VAL A 189 4.72 -1.37 8.41
CA VAL A 189 5.27 -0.90 7.12
C VAL A 189 6.21 -1.94 6.51
N LEU A 190 7.04 -2.61 7.33
CA LEU A 190 7.92 -3.68 6.85
C LEU A 190 7.12 -4.86 6.29
N LEU A 191 6.08 -5.31 7.01
CA LEU A 191 5.20 -6.38 6.53
C LEU A 191 4.46 -5.97 5.25
N ASP A 192 3.96 -4.73 5.19
CA ASP A 192 3.30 -4.18 4.00
C ASP A 192 4.25 -4.13 2.80
N LEU A 193 5.54 -3.80 3.02
CA LEU A 193 6.55 -3.80 1.97
C LEU A 193 6.93 -5.20 1.49
N ILE A 194 7.03 -6.16 2.41
CA ILE A 194 7.27 -7.57 2.05
C ILE A 194 6.09 -8.06 1.20
N ALA A 195 4.86 -7.77 1.62
CA ALA A 195 3.67 -8.12 0.87
C ALA A 195 3.64 -7.44 -0.51
N LEU A 196 3.97 -6.14 -0.56
CA LEU A 196 4.07 -5.37 -1.80
C LEU A 196 5.07 -5.98 -2.76
N TYR A 197 6.30 -6.24 -2.30
CA TYR A 197 7.35 -6.82 -3.11
C TYR A 197 6.97 -8.22 -3.60
N PHE A 198 6.37 -9.03 -2.71
CA PHE A 198 5.87 -10.35 -3.07
C PHE A 198 4.80 -10.27 -4.15
N PHE A 199 3.77 -9.45 -3.97
CA PHE A 199 2.72 -9.27 -4.97
C PHE A 199 3.22 -8.68 -6.28
N TYR A 200 4.16 -7.73 -6.23
CA TYR A 200 4.77 -7.18 -7.44
C TYR A 200 5.51 -8.24 -8.25
N LYS A 201 6.39 -8.98 -7.61
CA LYS A 201 7.32 -9.88 -8.31
C LYS A 201 6.73 -11.28 -8.55
N TYR A 202 5.89 -11.75 -7.63
CA TYR A 202 5.46 -13.14 -7.58
C TYR A 202 3.94 -13.34 -7.63
N ALA A 203 3.12 -12.27 -7.74
CA ALA A 203 1.65 -12.41 -7.76
C ALA A 203 1.14 -13.40 -8.84
N ASN A 204 1.77 -13.38 -10.01
CA ASN A 204 1.37 -14.26 -11.10
C ASN A 204 2.08 -15.62 -11.10
N ARG A 205 3.10 -15.79 -10.26
CA ARG A 205 3.95 -16.99 -10.21
C ARG A 205 4.48 -17.23 -8.79
N PRO A 206 3.62 -17.46 -7.78
CA PRO A 206 4.05 -17.64 -6.40
C PRO A 206 4.95 -18.87 -6.22
N MET A 207 4.80 -19.88 -7.08
CA MET A 207 5.65 -21.06 -7.09
C MET A 207 7.14 -20.73 -7.26
N HIS A 208 7.49 -19.65 -7.99
CA HIS A 208 8.90 -19.25 -8.12
C HIS A 208 9.51 -18.77 -6.79
N PHE A 209 8.73 -18.10 -5.95
CA PHE A 209 9.19 -17.67 -4.63
C PHE A 209 9.28 -18.85 -3.65
N PHE A 210 8.16 -19.53 -3.45
CA PHE A 210 8.09 -20.63 -2.50
C PHE A 210 8.92 -21.83 -2.93
N GLY A 211 8.90 -22.19 -4.22
CA GLY A 211 9.73 -23.25 -4.76
C GLY A 211 11.23 -22.95 -4.61
N GLY A 212 11.66 -21.72 -4.89
CA GLY A 212 13.05 -21.29 -4.67
C GLY A 212 13.48 -21.43 -3.19
N ALA A 213 12.63 -21.01 -2.26
CA ALA A 213 12.89 -21.19 -0.83
C ALA A 213 12.93 -22.68 -0.44
N GLY A 214 12.03 -23.49 -1.00
CA GLY A 214 12.01 -24.93 -0.81
C GLY A 214 13.27 -25.62 -1.29
N PHE A 215 13.73 -25.30 -2.51
CA PHE A 215 14.99 -25.84 -3.05
C PHE A 215 16.19 -25.40 -2.23
N MET A 216 16.23 -24.13 -1.77
CA MET A 216 17.30 -23.65 -0.88
C MET A 216 17.33 -24.45 0.43
N SER A 217 16.16 -24.77 1.00
CA SER A 217 16.06 -25.56 2.23
C SER A 217 16.53 -26.99 2.00
N PHE A 218 16.20 -27.63 0.88
CA PHE A 218 16.75 -28.94 0.52
C PHE A 218 18.26 -28.91 0.29
N PHE A 219 18.78 -27.86 -0.35
CA PHE A 219 20.21 -27.69 -0.53
C PHE A 219 20.93 -27.58 0.82
N LEU A 220 20.37 -26.82 1.76
CA LEU A 220 20.92 -26.71 3.11
C LEU A 220 20.87 -28.04 3.87
N SER A 221 19.77 -28.79 3.75
CA SER A 221 19.66 -30.15 4.29
C SER A 221 20.74 -31.07 3.74
N PHE A 222 21.00 -31.01 2.42
CA PHE A 222 22.05 -31.78 1.78
C PHE A 222 23.45 -31.40 2.27
N VAL A 223 23.73 -30.10 2.46
CA VAL A 223 25.01 -29.64 3.01
C VAL A 223 25.20 -30.16 4.45
N PHE A 224 24.18 -30.08 5.31
CA PHE A 224 24.24 -30.65 6.65
C PHE A 224 24.45 -32.17 6.63
N TRP A 225 23.84 -32.89 5.69
CA TRP A 225 24.05 -34.31 5.49
C TRP A 225 25.48 -34.62 5.11
N LEU A 226 26.09 -33.90 4.17
CA LEU A 226 27.52 -34.06 3.83
C LEU A 226 28.43 -33.76 5.04
N THR A 227 28.14 -32.70 5.77
CA THR A 227 28.89 -32.35 6.99
C THR A 227 28.80 -33.44 8.05
N MET A 228 27.63 -34.06 8.21
CA MET A 228 27.43 -35.17 9.15
C MET A 228 28.26 -36.41 8.75
N ILE A 229 28.33 -36.71 7.45
CA ILE A 229 29.17 -37.80 6.92
C ILE A 229 30.66 -37.52 7.20
N TYR A 230 31.11 -36.29 6.92
CA TYR A 230 32.48 -35.86 7.19
C TYR A 230 32.85 -36.02 8.67
N PHE A 231 31.98 -35.57 9.59
CA PHE A 231 32.21 -35.70 11.03
C PHE A 231 32.37 -37.18 11.46
N LYS A 232 31.53 -38.05 10.89
CA LYS A 232 31.60 -39.49 11.23
C LYS A 232 32.90 -40.14 10.76
N TYR A 233 33.28 -39.94 9.50
CA TYR A 233 34.37 -40.70 8.88
C TYR A 233 35.75 -40.08 9.06
N VAL A 234 35.82 -38.74 9.23
CA VAL A 234 37.12 -38.04 9.39
C VAL A 234 37.40 -37.70 10.84
N LEU A 235 36.39 -37.25 11.60
CA LEU A 235 36.58 -36.82 12.99
C LEU A 235 36.18 -37.89 14.01
N GLY A 236 35.59 -39.01 13.62
CA GLY A 236 35.14 -40.08 14.50
C GLY A 236 33.95 -39.72 15.41
N ILE A 237 33.28 -38.58 15.13
CA ILE A 237 32.12 -38.09 15.91
C ILE A 237 30.87 -38.86 15.49
N THR A 238 30.10 -39.39 16.44
CA THR A 238 28.87 -40.14 16.14
C THR A 238 27.70 -39.23 15.79
N PHE A 239 26.72 -39.72 15.05
CA PHE A 239 25.56 -38.95 14.64
C PHE A 239 24.74 -38.36 15.79
N ILE A 240 24.74 -39.05 16.95
CA ILE A 240 23.96 -38.69 18.14
C ILE A 240 24.62 -37.52 18.88
N GLU A 241 25.95 -37.35 18.78
CA GLU A 241 26.70 -36.30 19.44
C GLU A 241 26.54 -34.94 18.78
N THR A 242 25.88 -34.86 17.64
CA THR A 242 25.68 -33.61 16.89
C THR A 242 24.21 -33.32 16.68
N PRO A 243 23.81 -32.04 16.59
CA PRO A 243 22.41 -31.67 16.21
C PRO A 243 22.13 -31.84 14.73
N LEU A 244 23.10 -32.33 13.91
CA LEU A 244 22.98 -32.38 12.46
C LEU A 244 21.79 -33.23 11.97
N PRO A 245 21.49 -34.44 12.49
CA PRO A 245 20.33 -35.20 12.05
C PRO A 245 19.03 -34.44 12.20
N THR A 246 18.86 -33.72 13.31
CA THR A 246 17.66 -32.89 13.56
C THR A 246 17.58 -31.73 12.58
N LEU A 247 18.71 -31.03 12.31
CA LEU A 247 18.76 -29.94 11.34
C LEU A 247 18.44 -30.40 9.92
N ILE A 248 18.96 -31.59 9.52
CA ILE A 248 18.65 -32.19 8.22
C ILE A 248 17.13 -32.43 8.08
N ALA A 249 16.53 -33.06 9.10
CA ALA A 249 15.09 -33.34 9.09
C ALA A 249 14.26 -32.06 9.04
N ILE A 250 14.58 -31.06 9.86
CA ILE A 250 13.89 -29.76 9.89
C ILE A 250 13.98 -29.08 8.52
N CYS A 251 15.18 -28.98 7.92
CA CYS A 251 15.36 -28.36 6.62
C CYS A 251 14.61 -29.10 5.52
N ALA A 252 14.58 -30.43 5.53
CA ALA A 252 13.83 -31.22 4.58
C ALA A 252 12.30 -30.99 4.71
N ILE A 253 11.77 -30.98 5.93
CA ILE A 253 10.34 -30.73 6.19
C ILE A 253 9.97 -29.31 5.74
N ILE A 254 10.76 -28.31 6.08
CA ILE A 254 10.56 -26.91 5.64
C ILE A 254 10.57 -26.82 4.10
N GLY A 255 11.46 -27.53 3.43
CA GLY A 255 11.54 -27.60 1.97
C GLY A 255 10.24 -28.10 1.36
N VAL A 256 9.69 -29.21 1.87
CA VAL A 256 8.39 -29.77 1.45
C VAL A 256 7.27 -28.75 1.71
N GLN A 257 7.23 -28.14 2.90
CA GLN A 257 6.21 -27.15 3.26
C GLN A 257 6.20 -25.96 2.30
N PHE A 258 7.36 -25.41 1.96
CA PHE A 258 7.44 -24.30 1.00
C PHE A 258 6.92 -24.71 -0.39
N ILE A 259 7.25 -25.88 -0.88
CA ILE A 259 6.73 -26.36 -2.17
C ILE A 259 5.20 -26.50 -2.13
N LEU A 260 4.65 -27.11 -1.08
CA LEU A 260 3.20 -27.24 -0.91
C LEU A 260 2.50 -25.88 -0.81
N MET A 261 3.10 -24.92 -0.09
CA MET A 261 2.59 -23.54 -0.03
C MET A 261 2.59 -22.87 -1.40
N GLY A 262 3.64 -23.10 -2.20
CA GLY A 262 3.72 -22.57 -3.56
C GLY A 262 2.61 -23.11 -4.46
N LEU A 263 2.37 -24.41 -4.42
CA LEU A 263 1.28 -25.06 -5.16
C LEU A 263 -0.10 -24.55 -4.71
N LEU A 264 -0.31 -24.45 -3.40
CA LEU A 264 -1.56 -23.90 -2.84
C LEU A 264 -1.80 -22.47 -3.28
N ALA A 265 -0.78 -21.62 -3.20
CA ALA A 265 -0.87 -20.22 -3.64
C ALA A 265 -1.21 -20.11 -5.13
N GLU A 266 -0.66 -20.99 -5.98
CA GLU A 266 -0.96 -21.01 -7.41
C GLU A 266 -2.39 -21.49 -7.70
N LEU A 267 -2.89 -22.48 -6.94
CA LEU A 267 -4.28 -22.93 -7.02
C LEU A 267 -5.26 -21.82 -6.62
N LEU A 268 -4.98 -21.12 -5.52
CA LEU A 268 -5.81 -20.00 -5.06
C LEU A 268 -5.86 -18.86 -6.07
N LEU A 269 -4.75 -18.55 -6.76
CA LEU A 269 -4.74 -17.56 -7.82
C LEU A 269 -5.65 -17.92 -8.98
N LYS A 270 -5.68 -19.20 -9.38
CA LYS A 270 -6.57 -19.68 -10.44
C LYS A 270 -8.05 -19.60 -10.06
N GLN A 271 -8.37 -19.67 -8.76
CA GLN A 271 -9.75 -19.59 -8.25
C GLN A 271 -10.18 -18.16 -7.92
N SER A 272 -9.24 -17.22 -7.76
CA SER A 272 -9.52 -15.83 -7.36
C SER A 272 -10.17 -15.06 -8.50
N SER A 273 -11.48 -15.10 -8.56
CA SER A 273 -12.29 -14.10 -9.24
C SER A 273 -12.33 -12.82 -8.42
N SER A 274 -12.39 -11.69 -9.12
CA SER A 274 -12.41 -10.27 -8.71
C SER A 274 -12.61 -9.93 -7.22
N PRO A 275 -11.89 -8.93 -6.68
CA PRO A 275 -12.09 -8.48 -5.30
C PRO A 275 -13.55 -8.09 -5.08
N GLN A 276 -14.16 -8.59 -4.01
CA GLN A 276 -15.50 -8.21 -3.60
C GLN A 276 -15.49 -6.73 -3.22
N LEU A 277 -16.23 -5.91 -3.96
CA LEU A 277 -16.42 -4.51 -3.62
C LEU A 277 -17.26 -4.40 -2.33
N PRO A 278 -17.02 -3.37 -1.51
CA PRO A 278 -17.79 -3.14 -0.31
C PRO A 278 -19.28 -2.93 -0.64
N ILE A 279 -20.14 -3.36 0.27
CA ILE A 279 -21.59 -3.15 0.15
C ILE A 279 -21.88 -1.67 0.33
N ILE A 280 -22.26 -1.01 -0.76
CA ILE A 280 -22.74 0.37 -0.74
C ILE A 280 -24.13 0.35 -0.11
N LYS A 281 -24.31 1.09 0.97
CA LYS A 281 -25.57 1.22 1.67
C LYS A 281 -26.47 2.27 1.03
N GLU A 282 -25.88 3.37 0.61
CA GLU A 282 -26.60 4.52 0.06
C GLU A 282 -25.70 5.31 -0.89
N GLU A 283 -26.26 5.80 -1.97
CA GLU A 283 -25.59 6.69 -2.94
C GLU A 283 -26.52 7.88 -3.21
N VAL A 284 -25.98 9.08 -3.23
CA VAL A 284 -26.69 10.32 -3.55
C VAL A 284 -25.97 11.02 -4.69
N ILE A 285 -26.70 11.37 -5.72
CA ILE A 285 -26.23 12.11 -6.90
C ILE A 285 -27.07 13.38 -7.00
N HIS A 286 -26.41 14.54 -6.97
CA HIS A 286 -27.05 15.86 -7.08
C HIS A 286 -26.62 16.59 -8.35
#